data_806ecb15cd943d9416979dc024ac44fc
#
_entry.id   806ecb15cd943d9416979dc024ac44fc
#
_cell.length_a   1.000
_cell.length_b   1.000
_cell.length_c   1.000
_cell.angle_alpha   90.00
_cell.angle_beta   90.00
_cell.angle_gamma   90.00
#
_symmetry.space_group_name_H-M   'P 1'
#
loop_
_entity.id
_entity.type
_entity.pdbx_description
1 polymer ?
#
loop_
_entity_poly.entity_id
_entity_poly.type
_entity_poly.pdbx_seq_one_letter_code
_entity_poly.pdbx_strand_id
1 'polypeptide(L)'
;VFVRCRQKPTMEQILQAWQSYQGLPQQLGLPSAPKQFLHYFTEPDRPQTKLDRELEKGMAVCMGRLRPDTQYDYKFVCLSHNTLRGAAGGAVLLAELLCAQNYI
;
A
#
# COMPACT_ATOMS: atom_id res chain seq x y z
N VAL A 1 7.53 8.83 5.89
CA VAL A 1 7.94 9.00 4.48
C VAL A 1 7.83 10.46 4.10
N PHE A 2 8.85 10.96 3.42
CA PHE A 2 8.90 12.32 2.87
C PHE A 2 9.06 12.20 1.37
N VAL A 3 8.24 12.92 0.61
CA VAL A 3 8.26 12.81 -0.86
C VAL A 3 8.36 14.17 -1.53
N ARG A 4 9.14 14.20 -2.60
CA ARG A 4 9.20 15.32 -3.54
C ARG A 4 8.87 14.79 -4.93
N CYS A 5 7.95 15.42 -5.62
CA CYS A 5 7.52 15.01 -6.94
C CYS A 5 8.09 15.95 -8.01
N ARG A 6 8.25 15.46 -9.23
CA ARG A 6 8.68 16.33 -10.35
C ARG A 6 7.69 17.46 -10.59
N GLN A 7 6.41 17.14 -10.50
CA GLN A 7 5.32 18.11 -10.49
C GLN A 7 4.52 17.87 -9.22
N LYS A 8 4.36 18.91 -8.40
CA LYS A 8 3.68 18.79 -7.11
C LYS A 8 2.19 18.48 -7.31
N PRO A 9 1.69 17.30 -6.93
CA PRO A 9 0.27 17.00 -6.98
C PRO A 9 -0.47 17.69 -5.82
N THR A 10 -1.79 17.79 -5.92
CA THR A 10 -2.62 18.14 -4.78
C THR A 10 -2.75 16.93 -3.85
N MET A 11 -3.11 17.16 -2.58
CA MET A 11 -3.38 16.07 -1.64
C MET A 11 -4.52 15.18 -2.14
N GLU A 12 -5.55 15.77 -2.73
CA GLU A 12 -6.68 15.02 -3.30
C GLU A 12 -6.24 14.09 -4.42
N GLN A 13 -5.33 14.53 -5.29
CA GLN A 13 -4.79 13.69 -6.35
C GLN A 13 -4.02 12.50 -5.80
N ILE A 14 -3.25 12.71 -4.73
CA ILE A 14 -2.51 11.62 -4.07
C ILE A 14 -3.48 10.61 -3.46
N LEU A 15 -4.47 11.09 -2.72
CA LEU A 15 -5.45 10.22 -2.05
C LEU A 15 -6.25 9.41 -3.08
N GLN A 16 -6.65 10.04 -4.17
CA GLN A 16 -7.36 9.36 -5.25
C GLN A 16 -6.49 8.30 -5.94
N ALA A 17 -5.22 8.61 -6.18
CA ALA A 17 -4.28 7.66 -6.77
C ALA A 17 -4.09 6.43 -5.86
N TRP A 18 -3.97 6.63 -4.55
CA TRP A 18 -3.86 5.52 -3.60
C TRP A 18 -5.14 4.69 -3.53
N GLN A 19 -6.29 5.35 -3.49
CA GLN A 19 -7.58 4.66 -3.38
C GLN A 19 -7.90 3.82 -4.62
N SER A 20 -7.54 4.30 -5.80
CA SER A 20 -7.82 3.64 -7.07
C SER A 20 -6.70 2.72 -7.56
N TYR A 21 -5.57 2.66 -6.83
CA TYR A 21 -4.44 1.85 -7.28
C TYR A 21 -4.79 0.37 -7.34
N GLN A 22 -4.51 -0.22 -8.49
CA GLN A 22 -4.56 -1.67 -8.70
C GLN A 22 -3.32 -2.11 -9.45
N GLY A 23 -2.56 -2.99 -8.82
CA GLY A 23 -1.46 -3.68 -9.49
C GLY A 23 -1.96 -4.88 -10.28
N LEU A 24 -1.07 -5.50 -11.01
CA LEU A 24 -1.38 -6.71 -11.78
C LEU A 24 -1.95 -7.85 -10.91
N PRO A 25 -1.47 -8.08 -9.67
CA PRO A 25 -2.05 -9.10 -8.80
C PRO A 25 -3.55 -8.87 -8.49
N GLN A 26 -3.96 -7.61 -8.29
CA GLN A 26 -5.36 -7.28 -8.08
C GLN A 26 -6.20 -7.48 -9.34
N GLN A 27 -5.66 -7.08 -10.49
CA GLN A 27 -6.34 -7.24 -11.78
C GLN A 27 -6.56 -8.71 -12.13
N LEU A 28 -5.60 -9.56 -11.79
CA LEU A 28 -5.68 -11.01 -12.03
C LEU A 28 -6.46 -11.76 -10.93
N GLY A 29 -6.81 -11.09 -9.83
CA GLY A 29 -7.51 -11.72 -8.72
C GLY A 29 -6.74 -12.87 -8.08
N LEU A 30 -5.41 -12.72 -7.93
CA LEU A 30 -4.58 -13.80 -7.39
C LEU A 30 -4.97 -14.14 -5.95
N PRO A 31 -4.86 -15.42 -5.55
CA PRO A 31 -5.37 -15.88 -4.24
C PRO A 31 -4.81 -15.13 -3.03
N SER A 32 -3.51 -14.80 -3.06
CA SER A 32 -2.85 -14.09 -1.95
C SER A 32 -2.85 -12.56 -2.13
N ALA A 33 -3.42 -12.05 -3.23
CA ALA A 33 -3.49 -10.61 -3.45
C ALA A 33 -4.56 -9.97 -2.56
N PRO A 34 -4.26 -8.86 -1.87
CA PRO A 34 -5.31 -8.09 -1.22
C PRO A 34 -6.24 -7.50 -2.28
N LYS A 35 -7.53 -7.45 -2.00
CA LYS A 35 -8.51 -6.85 -2.93
C LYS A 35 -8.24 -5.38 -3.14
N GLN A 36 -7.92 -4.67 -2.06
CA GLN A 36 -7.43 -3.30 -2.07
C GLN A 36 -6.04 -3.29 -1.45
N PHE A 37 -5.03 -2.90 -2.25
CA PHE A 37 -3.64 -2.96 -1.79
C PHE A 37 -3.30 -1.82 -0.85
N LEU A 38 -3.70 -0.60 -1.20
CA LEU A 38 -3.37 0.61 -0.44
C LEU A 38 -4.60 1.11 0.31
N HIS A 39 -4.46 1.33 1.62
CA HIS A 39 -5.52 1.87 2.48
C HIS A 39 -5.06 3.15 3.12
N TYR A 40 -5.87 4.19 3.09
CA TYR A 40 -5.59 5.46 3.74
C TYR A 40 -6.59 5.71 4.87
N PHE A 41 -6.06 6.03 6.05
CA PHE A 41 -6.84 6.39 7.22
C PHE A 41 -6.86 7.89 7.41
N THR A 42 -8.05 8.45 7.62
CA THR A 42 -8.23 9.87 7.86
C THR A 42 -8.00 10.26 9.33
N GLU A 43 -8.09 9.29 10.24
CA GLU A 43 -7.87 9.51 11.66
C GLU A 43 -6.42 9.90 11.92
N PRO A 44 -6.16 10.95 12.76
CA PRO A 44 -4.80 11.46 12.95
C PRO A 44 -3.88 10.52 13.73
N ASP A 45 -4.42 9.50 14.38
CA ASP A 45 -3.67 8.51 15.15
C ASP A 45 -3.48 7.17 14.42
N ARG A 46 -3.82 7.11 13.13
CA ARG A 46 -3.69 5.89 12.31
C ARG A 46 -2.70 6.12 11.16
N PRO A 47 -1.99 5.09 10.66
CA PRO A 47 -2.10 3.68 11.03
C PRO A 47 -1.39 3.34 12.35
N GLN A 48 -1.89 2.30 13.00
CA GLN A 48 -1.29 1.74 14.23
C GLN A 48 -1.04 0.25 14.04
N THR A 49 0.12 -0.22 14.49
CA THR A 49 0.53 -1.62 14.29
C THR A 49 -0.50 -2.61 14.80
N LYS A 50 -1.00 -2.42 16.02
CA LYS A 50 -1.96 -3.36 16.62
C LYS A 50 -3.30 -3.38 15.89
N LEU A 51 -3.74 -2.25 15.36
CA LEU A 51 -5.07 -2.12 14.76
C LEU A 51 -5.07 -2.49 13.28
N ASP A 52 -3.99 -2.20 12.56
CA ASP A 52 -4.02 -2.14 11.10
C ASP A 52 -3.12 -3.17 10.41
N ARG A 53 -2.19 -3.80 11.12
CA ARG A 53 -1.21 -4.72 10.49
C ARG A 53 -1.87 -5.95 9.84
N GLU A 54 -3.01 -6.39 10.36
CA GLU A 54 -3.69 -7.60 9.88
C GLU A 54 -4.68 -7.32 8.73
N LEU A 55 -4.80 -6.07 8.30
CA LEU A 55 -5.72 -5.69 7.24
C LEU A 55 -5.40 -6.46 5.95
N GLU A 56 -6.45 -7.01 5.32
CA GLU A 56 -6.30 -7.88 4.16
C GLU A 56 -5.34 -9.06 4.45
N LYS A 57 -5.49 -9.68 5.63
CA LYS A 57 -4.63 -10.79 6.10
C LYS A 57 -3.14 -10.42 6.13
N GLY A 58 -2.84 -9.16 6.45
CA GLY A 58 -1.48 -8.65 6.50
C GLY A 58 -0.85 -8.33 5.14
N MET A 59 -1.62 -8.37 4.06
CA MET A 59 -1.11 -8.13 2.71
C MET A 59 -1.34 -6.70 2.21
N ALA A 60 -2.17 -5.91 2.90
CA ALA A 60 -2.36 -4.50 2.57
C ALA A 60 -1.23 -3.62 3.11
N VAL A 61 -1.05 -2.47 2.50
CA VAL A 61 -0.21 -1.38 3.01
C VAL A 61 -1.12 -0.25 3.45
N CYS A 62 -0.95 0.18 4.69
CA CYS A 62 -1.78 1.22 5.30
C CYS A 62 -1.01 2.53 5.37
N MET A 63 -1.69 3.62 5.07
CA MET A 63 -1.11 4.96 5.12
C MET A 63 -2.02 5.89 5.91
N GLY A 64 -1.43 6.91 6.47
CA GLY A 64 -2.16 7.94 7.19
C GLY A 64 -1.33 9.21 7.35
N ARG A 65 -1.96 10.24 7.85
CA ARG A 65 -1.31 11.50 8.18
C ARG A 65 -0.62 12.15 6.99
N LEU A 66 -1.22 12.08 5.82
CA LEU A 66 -0.75 12.83 4.65
C LEU A 66 -0.89 14.33 4.91
N ARG A 67 0.20 15.05 4.83
CA ARG A 67 0.24 16.48 5.12
C ARG A 67 1.39 17.16 4.38
N PRO A 68 1.31 18.49 4.17
CA PRO A 68 2.42 19.24 3.59
C PRO A 68 3.67 19.17 4.46
N ASP A 69 4.82 19.23 3.82
CA ASP A 69 6.11 19.32 4.47
C ASP A 69 6.80 20.64 4.12
N THR A 70 7.72 21.09 4.98
CA THR A 70 8.42 22.37 4.78
C THR A 70 9.61 22.26 3.82
N GLN A 71 10.22 21.09 3.70
CA GLN A 71 11.40 20.85 2.84
C GLN A 71 11.06 20.02 1.61
N TYR A 72 10.12 19.09 1.74
CA TYR A 72 9.62 18.24 0.67
C TYR A 72 8.19 18.67 0.34
N ASP A 73 7.55 18.02 -0.62
CA ASP A 73 6.18 18.37 -0.95
C ASP A 73 5.21 17.87 0.11
N TYR A 74 5.31 16.60 0.48
CA TYR A 74 4.42 15.96 1.43
C TYR A 74 5.16 14.97 2.32
N LYS A 75 4.52 14.64 3.44
CA LYS A 75 4.95 13.58 4.35
C LYS A 75 3.74 12.77 4.82
N PHE A 76 3.96 11.51 5.11
CA PHE A 76 2.93 10.59 5.58
C PHE A 76 3.53 9.43 6.34
N VAL A 77 2.69 8.69 7.07
CA VAL A 77 3.07 7.46 7.77
C VAL A 77 2.61 6.27 6.94
N CYS A 78 3.44 5.24 6.88
CA CYS A 78 3.17 4.02 6.15
C CYS A 78 3.41 2.82 7.06
N LEU A 79 2.52 1.83 7.01
CA LEU A 79 2.59 0.59 7.78
C LEU A 79 2.44 -0.60 6.85
N SER A 80 3.35 -1.56 6.96
CA SER A 80 3.31 -2.83 6.23
C SER A 80 3.67 -3.97 7.17
N HIS A 81 3.01 -5.11 7.02
CA HIS A 81 3.31 -6.31 7.81
C HIS A 81 4.64 -6.92 7.41
N ASN A 82 5.55 -7.03 8.38
CA ASN A 82 6.94 -7.40 8.13
C ASN A 82 7.10 -8.85 7.64
N THR A 83 6.34 -9.79 8.24
CA THR A 83 6.48 -11.23 7.93
C THR A 83 5.52 -11.71 6.85
N LEU A 84 4.40 -11.06 6.67
CA LEU A 84 3.43 -11.42 5.62
C LEU A 84 3.71 -10.62 4.36
N ARG A 85 3.30 -9.36 4.27
CA ARG A 85 3.55 -8.57 3.04
C ARG A 85 5.02 -8.50 2.69
N GLY A 86 5.87 -8.25 3.68
CA GLY A 86 7.30 -8.03 3.49
C GLY A 86 8.14 -9.30 3.33
N ALA A 87 7.57 -10.48 3.53
CA ALA A 87 8.31 -11.74 3.47
C ALA A 87 7.47 -12.88 2.87
N ALA A 88 6.94 -13.78 3.71
CA ALA A 88 6.32 -15.02 3.26
C ALA A 88 5.12 -14.79 2.33
N GLY A 89 4.21 -13.90 2.70
CA GLY A 89 3.03 -13.60 1.88
C GLY A 89 3.40 -12.97 0.55
N GLY A 90 4.38 -12.06 0.55
CA GLY A 90 4.89 -11.46 -0.67
C GLY A 90 5.55 -12.47 -1.61
N ALA A 91 6.30 -13.43 -1.06
CA ALA A 91 6.93 -14.49 -1.84
C ALA A 91 5.88 -15.41 -2.49
N VAL A 92 4.86 -15.81 -1.73
CA VAL A 92 3.76 -16.63 -2.27
C VAL A 92 3.02 -15.87 -3.38
N LEU A 93 2.70 -14.61 -3.16
CA LEU A 93 2.03 -13.79 -4.18
C LEU A 93 2.87 -13.66 -5.46
N LEU A 94 4.20 -13.53 -5.31
CA LEU A 94 5.09 -13.51 -6.47
C LEU A 94 5.04 -14.83 -7.25
N ALA A 95 5.07 -15.96 -6.54
CA ALA A 95 4.95 -17.27 -7.18
C ALA A 95 3.62 -17.42 -7.93
N GLU A 96 2.52 -16.99 -7.32
CA GLU A 96 1.20 -16.97 -7.97
C GLU A 96 1.21 -16.14 -9.25
N LEU A 97 1.85 -14.96 -9.21
CA LEU A 97 1.97 -14.09 -10.37
C LEU A 97 2.79 -14.75 -11.49
N LEU A 98 3.90 -15.38 -11.15
CA LEU A 98 4.73 -16.09 -12.12
C LEU A 98 3.98 -17.25 -12.77
N CYS A 99 3.19 -17.98 -11.99
CA CYS A 99 2.30 -19.02 -12.53
C CYS A 99 1.26 -18.44 -13.50
N ALA A 100 0.60 -17.36 -13.10
CA ALA A 100 -0.43 -16.72 -13.91
C ALA A 100 0.14 -16.16 -15.23
N GLN A 101 1.41 -15.84 -15.26
CA GLN A 101 2.11 -15.33 -16.45
C GLN A 101 2.90 -16.38 -17.20
N ASN A 102 2.74 -17.65 -16.85
CA ASN A 102 3.38 -18.80 -17.50
C ASN A 102 4.92 -18.81 -17.43
N TYR A 103 5.50 -18.21 -16.38
CA TYR A 103 6.93 -18.33 -16.12
C TYR A 103 7.31 -19.65 -15.46
N ILE A 104 6.38 -20.18 -14.68
CA ILE A 104 6.55 -21.48 -13.99
C ILE A 104 5.26 -22.29 -14.03
#